data_ce922cc55f60ff27c3377febcb60e1e2
#
_entry.id   ce922cc55f60ff27c3377febcb60e1e2
#
_cell.length_a   1.000
_cell.length_b   1.000
_cell.length_c   1.000
_cell.angle_alpha   90.00
_cell.angle_beta   90.00
_cell.angle_gamma   90.00
#
_symmetry.space_group_name_H-M   'P 1'
#
loop_
_entity.id
_entity.type
_entity.pdbx_description
1 polymer ?
#
loop_
_entity_poly.entity_id
_entity_poly.type
_entity_poly.pdbx_seq_one_letter_code
_entity_poly.pdbx_strand_id
1 'polypeptide(L)'
;MRSVLLVEDDIFDTMTAEKSFAKFNIPHQLHTAFNGEEALDLLLGRNGAEALRPLPEVILLDLNMPRMNGLEFLTELRASADFADIPVFITTTSDMDVDRLATETLGVSGYSLKPLAFEPGDLSDSRRLLEKLLR
;
A
#
# COMPACT_ATOMS: atom_id res chain seq x y z
N MET A 1 -11.22 -13.94 4.35
CA MET A 1 -11.52 -12.52 4.03
C MET A 1 -10.36 -11.93 3.26
N ARG A 2 -10.66 -11.20 2.20
CA ARG A 2 -9.62 -10.50 1.44
C ARG A 2 -8.98 -9.41 2.29
N SER A 3 -7.71 -9.14 2.05
CA SER A 3 -6.98 -8.17 2.85
C SER A 3 -6.23 -7.15 1.98
N VAL A 4 -5.91 -6.02 2.60
CA VAL A 4 -5.09 -4.96 2.04
C VAL A 4 -3.96 -4.69 3.04
N LEU A 5 -2.74 -4.55 2.54
CA LEU A 5 -1.60 -4.17 3.37
C LEU A 5 -1.27 -2.71 3.13
N LEU A 6 -1.33 -1.89 4.17
CA LEU A 6 -0.93 -0.49 4.15
C LEU A 6 0.46 -0.37 4.78
N VAL A 7 1.42 0.11 4.01
CA VAL A 7 2.79 0.34 4.47
C VAL A 7 2.99 1.84 4.62
N GLU A 8 2.93 2.33 5.86
CA GLU A 8 2.85 3.75 6.18
C GLU A 8 3.38 4.00 7.59
N ASP A 9 4.32 4.92 7.75
CA ASP A 9 4.91 5.24 9.04
C ASP A 9 4.16 6.34 9.81
N ASP A 10 3.31 7.11 9.14
CA ASP A 10 2.55 8.19 9.77
C ASP A 10 1.24 7.65 10.34
N ILE A 11 1.09 7.73 11.66
CA ILE A 11 -0.09 7.18 12.33
C ILE A 11 -1.38 7.92 11.95
N PHE A 12 -1.30 9.22 11.64
CA PHE A 12 -2.47 9.98 11.23
C PHE A 12 -2.96 9.55 9.85
N ASP A 13 -2.04 9.29 8.93
CA ASP A 13 -2.38 8.76 7.61
C ASP A 13 -2.98 7.36 7.71
N THR A 14 -2.44 6.54 8.60
CA THR A 14 -3.01 5.20 8.88
C THR A 14 -4.42 5.29 9.42
N MET A 15 -4.66 6.20 10.38
CA MET A 15 -6.01 6.41 10.94
C MET A 15 -7.00 6.90 9.89
N THR A 16 -6.56 7.80 9.00
CA THR A 16 -7.39 8.29 7.91
C THR A 16 -7.80 7.15 6.97
N ALA A 17 -6.84 6.28 6.63
CA ALA A 17 -7.14 5.12 5.79
C ALA A 17 -8.14 4.18 6.47
N GLU A 18 -7.97 3.91 7.76
CA GLU A 18 -8.90 3.07 8.52
C GLU A 18 -10.31 3.65 8.53
N LYS A 19 -10.42 4.96 8.74
CA LYS A 19 -11.72 5.65 8.72
C LYS A 19 -12.36 5.59 7.35
N SER A 20 -11.57 5.75 6.29
CA SER A 20 -12.09 5.70 4.91
C SER A 20 -12.58 4.30 4.55
N PHE A 21 -11.86 3.27 4.99
CA PHE A 21 -12.32 1.89 4.77
C PHE A 21 -13.66 1.64 5.45
N ALA A 22 -13.86 2.17 6.65
CA ALA A 22 -15.13 2.07 7.35
C ALA A 22 -16.23 2.88 6.66
N LYS A 23 -15.91 4.14 6.28
CA LYS A 23 -16.87 5.07 5.66
C LYS A 23 -17.43 4.51 4.35
N PHE A 24 -16.59 3.91 3.53
CA PHE A 24 -16.98 3.38 2.23
C PHE A 24 -17.37 1.91 2.28
N ASN A 25 -17.44 1.32 3.47
CA ASN A 25 -17.80 -0.10 3.66
C ASN A 25 -16.94 -1.03 2.81
N ILE A 26 -15.64 -0.76 2.76
CA ILE A 26 -14.71 -1.56 1.98
C ILE A 26 -14.62 -2.96 2.60
N PRO A 27 -14.95 -4.03 1.84
CA PRO A 27 -15.05 -5.38 2.39
C PRO A 27 -13.69 -6.09 2.49
N HIS A 28 -12.68 -5.38 3.00
CA HIS A 28 -11.34 -5.92 3.15
C HIS A 28 -10.83 -5.68 4.56
N GLN A 29 -10.06 -6.62 5.07
CA GLN A 29 -9.34 -6.42 6.32
C GLN A 29 -8.07 -5.60 6.03
N LEU A 30 -7.90 -4.48 6.72
CA LEU A 30 -6.73 -3.62 6.56
C LEU A 30 -5.65 -4.03 7.58
N HIS A 31 -4.50 -4.43 7.06
CA HIS A 31 -3.31 -4.68 7.86
C HIS A 31 -2.34 -3.54 7.65
N THR A 32 -1.60 -3.16 8.68
CA THR A 32 -0.68 -2.02 8.64
C THR A 32 0.74 -2.44 9.00
N ALA A 33 1.71 -1.82 8.34
CA ALA A 33 3.13 -1.94 8.65
C ALA A 33 3.75 -0.54 8.67
N PHE A 34 4.69 -0.29 9.59
CA PHE A 34 5.29 1.03 9.74
C PHE A 34 6.49 1.29 8.85
N ASN A 35 7.02 0.25 8.21
CA ASN A 35 8.16 0.37 7.29
C ASN A 35 8.23 -0.87 6.40
N GLY A 36 9.19 -0.87 5.47
CA GLY A 36 9.33 -1.98 4.53
C GLY A 36 9.76 -3.29 5.18
N GLU A 37 10.60 -3.24 6.22
CA GLU A 37 11.02 -4.45 6.92
C GLU A 37 9.83 -5.14 7.59
N GLU A 38 9.01 -4.35 8.29
CA GLU A 38 7.81 -4.88 8.95
C GLU A 38 6.82 -5.45 7.94
N ALA A 39 6.69 -4.79 6.79
CA ALA A 39 5.83 -5.29 5.72
C ALA A 39 6.32 -6.64 5.20
N LEU A 40 7.64 -6.80 4.99
CA LEU A 40 8.21 -8.08 4.59
C LEU A 40 8.02 -9.16 5.65
N ASP A 41 8.16 -8.79 6.92
CA ASP A 41 7.93 -9.72 8.02
C ASP A 41 6.51 -10.28 7.99
N LEU A 42 5.52 -9.41 7.73
CA LEU A 42 4.13 -9.82 7.61
C LEU A 42 3.88 -10.71 6.39
N LEU A 43 4.55 -10.44 5.28
CA LEU A 43 4.37 -11.26 4.07
C LEU A 43 5.07 -12.60 4.19
N LEU A 44 6.23 -12.65 4.82
CA LEU A 44 7.06 -13.85 4.93
C LEU A 44 6.81 -14.66 6.20
N GLY A 45 6.17 -14.08 7.20
CA GLY A 45 5.95 -14.76 8.48
C GLY A 45 7.22 -14.90 9.29
N ARG A 46 8.00 -13.84 9.45
CA ARG A 46 9.26 -13.86 10.18
C ARG A 46 9.28 -12.82 11.30
N ASN A 47 10.29 -12.91 12.16
CA ASN A 47 10.49 -12.00 13.31
C ASN A 47 9.25 -11.93 14.22
N GLY A 48 8.60 -13.08 14.43
CA GLY A 48 7.42 -13.17 15.29
C GLY A 48 6.11 -12.82 14.63
N ALA A 49 6.12 -12.35 13.38
CA ALA A 49 4.90 -12.06 12.64
C ALA A 49 4.33 -13.33 12.03
N GLU A 50 3.00 -13.44 12.04
CA GLU A 50 2.31 -14.51 11.33
C GLU A 50 2.11 -14.10 9.88
N ALA A 51 2.48 -14.97 8.94
CA ALA A 51 2.38 -14.66 7.52
C ALA A 51 0.93 -14.38 7.12
N LEU A 52 0.72 -13.28 6.37
CA LEU A 52 -0.60 -12.96 5.83
C LEU A 52 -0.99 -13.98 4.77
N ARG A 53 -2.04 -14.75 5.03
CA ARG A 53 -2.58 -15.72 4.07
C ARG A 53 -4.11 -15.74 4.17
N PRO A 54 -4.81 -15.60 3.05
CA PRO A 54 -4.26 -15.40 1.71
C PRO A 54 -3.47 -14.08 1.61
N LEU A 55 -2.63 -13.97 0.58
CA LEU A 55 -1.84 -12.77 0.35
C LEU A 55 -2.74 -11.54 0.17
N PRO A 56 -2.22 -10.33 0.51
CA PRO A 56 -2.98 -9.10 0.27
C PRO A 56 -3.38 -8.98 -1.19
N GLU A 57 -4.59 -8.53 -1.42
CA GLU A 57 -5.08 -8.26 -2.78
C GLU A 57 -4.44 -7.00 -3.36
N VAL A 58 -4.08 -6.06 -2.49
CA VAL A 58 -3.46 -4.79 -2.85
C VAL A 58 -2.52 -4.37 -1.74
N ILE A 59 -1.40 -3.77 -2.11
CA ILE A 59 -0.50 -3.09 -1.17
C ILE A 59 -0.58 -1.59 -1.44
N LEU A 60 -0.83 -0.81 -0.39
CA LEU A 60 -0.80 0.65 -0.42
C LEU A 60 0.52 1.06 0.21
N LEU A 61 1.38 1.74 -0.55
CA LEU A 61 2.77 1.93 -0.17
C LEU A 61 3.19 3.39 -0.17
N ASP A 62 3.63 3.89 0.99
CA ASP A 62 4.33 5.16 1.09
C ASP A 62 5.81 4.95 0.75
N LEU A 63 6.38 5.83 -0.07
CA LEU A 63 7.80 5.71 -0.43
C LEU A 63 8.73 6.32 0.60
N ASN A 64 8.25 7.29 1.40
CA ASN A 64 9.08 8.04 2.35
C ASN A 64 8.94 7.52 3.76
N MET A 65 9.69 6.47 4.09
CA MET A 65 9.66 5.85 5.40
C MET A 65 11.07 5.66 5.93
N PRO A 66 11.25 5.63 7.28
CA PRO A 66 12.54 5.30 7.87
C PRO A 66 12.87 3.82 7.70
N ARG A 67 14.13 3.46 7.94
CA ARG A 67 14.65 2.09 7.81
C ARG A 67 14.55 1.65 6.36
N MET A 68 13.82 0.59 6.03
CA MET A 68 13.59 0.21 4.64
C MET A 68 12.50 1.09 4.06
N ASN A 69 12.86 2.01 3.13
CA ASN A 69 11.89 2.89 2.47
C ASN A 69 11.03 2.12 1.45
N GLY A 70 10.02 2.82 0.91
CA GLY A 70 9.06 2.16 0.02
C GLY A 70 9.68 1.64 -1.27
N LEU A 71 10.66 2.36 -1.84
CA LEU A 71 11.29 1.92 -3.08
C LEU A 71 12.13 0.66 -2.86
N GLU A 72 12.85 0.60 -1.76
CA GLU A 72 13.61 -0.59 -1.37
C GLU A 72 12.69 -1.79 -1.15
N PHE A 73 11.58 -1.57 -0.44
CA PHE A 73 10.58 -2.61 -0.22
C PHE A 73 10.00 -3.10 -1.55
N LEU A 74 9.62 -2.18 -2.44
CA LEU A 74 9.04 -2.52 -3.72
C LEU A 74 10.01 -3.35 -4.58
N THR A 75 11.29 -2.99 -4.55
CA THR A 75 12.33 -3.71 -5.27
C THR A 75 12.41 -5.17 -4.78
N GLU A 76 12.41 -5.38 -3.47
CA GLU A 76 12.44 -6.73 -2.91
C GLU A 76 11.16 -7.51 -3.20
N LEU A 77 10.02 -6.82 -3.15
CA LEU A 77 8.73 -7.43 -3.46
C LEU A 77 8.70 -7.99 -4.88
N ARG A 78 9.16 -7.21 -5.84
CA ARG A 78 9.17 -7.62 -7.25
C ARG A 78 10.20 -8.70 -7.56
N ALA A 79 11.24 -8.81 -6.73
CA ALA A 79 12.25 -9.87 -6.87
C ALA A 79 11.77 -11.22 -6.33
N SER A 80 10.71 -11.23 -5.54
CA SER A 80 10.15 -12.47 -4.98
C SER A 80 9.08 -13.04 -5.90
N ALA A 81 9.24 -14.30 -6.31
CA ALA A 81 8.27 -14.97 -7.17
C ALA A 81 6.87 -15.03 -6.55
N ASP A 82 6.80 -15.17 -5.22
CA ASP A 82 5.53 -15.30 -4.51
C ASP A 82 4.74 -14.01 -4.44
N PHE A 83 5.42 -12.86 -4.52
CA PHE A 83 4.79 -11.54 -4.32
C PHE A 83 4.87 -10.64 -5.54
N ALA A 84 5.52 -11.09 -6.61
CA ALA A 84 5.81 -10.25 -7.78
C ALA A 84 4.56 -9.69 -8.46
N ASP A 85 3.43 -10.37 -8.33
CA ASP A 85 2.20 -10.00 -9.02
C ASP A 85 1.20 -9.23 -8.14
N ILE A 86 1.53 -8.95 -6.88
CA ILE A 86 0.62 -8.21 -6.02
C ILE A 86 0.52 -6.77 -6.51
N PRO A 87 -0.70 -6.27 -6.81
CA PRO A 87 -0.87 -4.87 -7.21
C PRO A 87 -0.43 -3.91 -6.11
N VAL A 88 0.32 -2.88 -6.49
CA VAL A 88 0.80 -1.85 -5.56
C VAL A 88 0.33 -0.48 -6.03
N PHE A 89 -0.32 0.27 -5.14
CA PHE A 89 -0.61 1.68 -5.35
C PHE A 89 0.30 2.50 -4.43
N ILE A 90 1.00 3.46 -5.02
CA ILE A 90 1.85 4.37 -4.25
C ILE A 90 0.97 5.45 -3.62
N THR A 91 1.11 5.68 -2.31
CA THR A 91 0.45 6.79 -1.64
C THR A 91 1.46 7.93 -1.47
N THR A 92 1.05 9.15 -1.82
CA THR A 92 1.95 10.30 -1.85
C THR A 92 1.21 11.58 -1.53
N THR A 93 1.91 12.57 -0.94
CA THR A 93 1.35 13.90 -0.70
C THR A 93 1.34 14.73 -1.97
N SER A 94 2.21 14.43 -2.92
CA SER A 94 2.32 15.18 -4.19
C SER A 94 2.93 14.29 -5.26
N ASP A 95 2.45 14.45 -6.50
CA ASP A 95 3.02 13.79 -7.66
C ASP A 95 4.50 14.15 -7.85
N MET A 96 4.92 15.32 -7.37
CA MET A 96 6.30 15.78 -7.52
C MET A 96 7.28 15.03 -6.63
N ASP A 97 6.78 14.39 -5.58
CA ASP A 97 7.62 13.66 -4.62
C ASP A 97 7.88 12.21 -5.04
N VAL A 98 7.33 11.79 -6.17
CA VAL A 98 7.42 10.39 -6.61
C VAL A 98 8.42 10.27 -7.75
N ASP A 99 9.35 9.33 -7.62
CA ASP A 99 10.19 8.92 -8.74
C ASP A 99 9.37 7.98 -9.62
N ARG A 100 8.65 8.57 -10.57
CA ARG A 100 7.75 7.81 -11.43
C ARG A 100 8.47 6.80 -12.30
N LEU A 101 9.64 7.14 -12.80
CA LEU A 101 10.39 6.21 -13.65
C LEU A 101 10.77 4.95 -12.88
N ALA A 102 11.29 5.10 -11.66
CA ALA A 102 11.67 3.95 -10.83
C ALA A 102 10.46 3.09 -10.47
N THR A 103 9.34 3.71 -10.07
CA THR A 103 8.14 2.97 -9.67
C THR A 103 7.45 2.30 -10.87
N GLU A 104 7.40 2.96 -12.01
CA GLU A 104 6.83 2.38 -13.22
C GLU A 104 7.64 1.16 -13.68
N THR A 105 8.96 1.23 -13.59
CA THR A 105 9.84 0.11 -13.91
C THR A 105 9.54 -1.10 -13.01
N LEU A 106 9.14 -0.84 -11.77
CA LEU A 106 8.77 -1.90 -10.81
C LEU A 106 7.28 -2.27 -10.87
N GLY A 107 6.55 -1.77 -11.85
CA GLY A 107 5.21 -2.24 -12.16
C GLY A 107 4.12 -1.84 -11.19
N VAL A 108 4.13 -0.59 -10.68
CA VAL A 108 3.05 -0.13 -9.81
C VAL A 108 1.75 0.03 -10.60
N SER A 109 0.62 -0.16 -9.93
CA SER A 109 -0.70 -0.07 -10.55
C SER A 109 -1.22 1.37 -10.62
N GLY A 110 -0.71 2.27 -9.78
CA GLY A 110 -1.11 3.66 -9.79
C GLY A 110 -0.63 4.43 -8.58
N TYR A 111 -1.09 5.66 -8.48
CA TYR A 111 -0.71 6.62 -7.43
C TYR A 111 -1.95 7.20 -6.80
N SER A 112 -2.01 7.24 -5.48
CA SER A 112 -3.12 7.82 -4.75
C SER A 112 -2.61 8.94 -3.85
N LEU A 113 -3.29 10.09 -3.86
CA LEU A 113 -2.92 11.21 -3.02
C LEU A 113 -3.28 10.96 -1.55
N LYS A 114 -2.43 11.42 -0.66
CA LYS A 114 -2.72 11.48 0.77
C LYS A 114 -3.47 12.76 1.11
N PRO A 115 -4.33 12.74 2.09
CA PRO A 115 -4.77 11.57 2.86
C PRO A 115 -5.63 10.62 2.01
N LEU A 116 -5.60 9.34 2.34
CA LEU A 116 -6.35 8.31 1.59
C LEU A 116 -7.82 8.36 1.99
N ALA A 117 -8.50 9.40 1.55
CA ALA A 117 -9.89 9.69 1.89
C ALA A 117 -10.86 9.51 0.72
N PHE A 118 -10.36 9.19 -0.47
CA PHE A 118 -11.14 9.01 -1.70
C PHE A 118 -12.02 10.21 -2.02
N GLU A 119 -11.46 11.42 -1.89
CA GLU A 119 -12.19 12.66 -2.06
C GLU A 119 -12.66 12.85 -3.51
N PRO A 120 -13.88 13.38 -3.72
CA PRO A 120 -14.34 13.76 -5.05
C PRO A 120 -13.41 14.83 -5.66
N GLY A 121 -13.11 14.70 -6.94
CA GLY A 121 -12.23 15.64 -7.63
C GLY A 121 -10.75 15.35 -7.52
N ASP A 122 -10.36 14.33 -6.78
CA ASP A 122 -8.98 13.85 -6.75
C ASP A 122 -8.61 13.33 -8.14
N LEU A 123 -7.60 13.93 -8.77
CA LEU A 123 -7.16 13.57 -10.12
C LEU A 123 -6.14 12.42 -10.13
N SER A 124 -5.82 11.86 -8.97
CA SER A 124 -4.96 10.69 -8.87
C SER A 124 -5.75 9.41 -9.18
N ASP A 125 -5.10 8.27 -9.04
CA ASP A 125 -5.75 6.97 -9.26
C ASP A 125 -6.63 6.53 -8.08
N SER A 126 -6.95 7.41 -7.14
CA SER A 126 -7.73 7.08 -5.94
C SER A 126 -9.10 6.49 -6.27
N ARG A 127 -9.78 7.01 -7.28
CA ARG A 127 -11.09 6.47 -7.69
C ARG A 127 -10.95 5.04 -8.21
N ARG A 128 -9.94 4.79 -9.02
CA ARG A 128 -9.68 3.45 -9.55
C ARG A 128 -9.34 2.46 -8.44
N LEU A 129 -8.56 2.92 -7.44
CA LEU A 129 -8.27 2.13 -6.26
C LEU A 129 -9.55 1.80 -5.49
N LEU A 130 -10.39 2.81 -5.23
CA LEU A 130 -11.65 2.59 -4.51
C LEU A 130 -12.55 1.60 -5.25
N GLU A 131 -12.68 1.75 -6.56
CA GLU A 131 -13.48 0.82 -7.37
C GLU A 131 -12.96 -0.61 -7.26
N LYS A 132 -11.64 -0.78 -7.28
CA LYS A 132 -11.03 -2.09 -7.10
C LYS A 132 -11.36 -2.68 -5.73
N LEU A 133 -11.31 -1.88 -4.68
CA LEU A 133 -11.56 -2.32 -3.30
C LEU A 133 -13.04 -2.64 -3.04
N LEU A 134 -13.95 -2.10 -3.84
CA LEU A 134 -15.39 -2.32 -3.67
C LEU A 134 -15.91 -3.53 -4.44
N ARG A 135 -15.07 -4.18 -5.20
CA ARG A 135 -15.49 -5.36 -5.97
C ARG A 135 -15.68 -6.61 -5.13
#